data_015ec8a21e522daec41b4188223a1e85
#
_entry.id   015ec8a21e522daec41b4188223a1e85
#
_cell.length_a   1.000
_cell.length_b   1.000
_cell.length_c   1.000
_cell.angle_alpha   90.00
_cell.angle_beta   90.00
_cell.angle_gamma   90.00
#
_symmetry.space_group_name_H-M   'P 1'
#
loop_
_entity.id
_entity.type
_entity.pdbx_description
1 polymer ?
#
loop_
_entity_poly.entity_id
_entity_poly.type
_entity_poly.pdbx_seq_one_letter_code
_entity_poly.pdbx_strand_id
1 'polypeptide(L)'
;MDKKVKKIGAFPGKFLPPHIGHINTILDCAKKCDELLVVVADSEQNSRALCEKANIPYIPAKLRIKWLKAHFKNQKNIKVVYMDEDKLGVFPAPMEVWSNAFKKITKHRVNVKFADETYRTLNELHFPECEFVCFDRQVINISATMIRENPEKYFDFIIAEAQPYFKKMLDKRKGD
;
A
#
# COMPACT_ATOMS: atom_id res chain seq x y z
N MET A 1 8.18 -2.38 -36.90
CA MET A 1 7.08 -2.22 -35.92
C MET A 1 7.73 -2.03 -34.55
N ASP A 2 7.70 -0.82 -34.04
CA ASP A 2 8.18 -0.56 -32.69
C ASP A 2 7.29 -1.31 -31.68
N LYS A 3 7.88 -2.26 -30.95
CA LYS A 3 7.17 -2.92 -29.85
C LYS A 3 6.85 -1.85 -28.81
N LYS A 4 5.58 -1.51 -28.67
CA LYS A 4 5.11 -0.61 -27.60
C LYS A 4 5.65 -1.12 -26.27
N VAL A 5 6.50 -0.32 -25.63
CA VAL A 5 7.04 -0.67 -24.30
C VAL A 5 5.88 -0.78 -23.31
N LYS A 6 5.78 -1.94 -22.65
CA LYS A 6 4.73 -2.19 -21.65
C LYS A 6 4.93 -1.24 -20.47
N LYS A 7 3.89 -0.47 -20.13
CA LYS A 7 3.88 0.39 -18.93
C LYS A 7 3.60 -0.45 -17.69
N ILE A 8 4.60 -0.62 -16.83
CA ILE A 8 4.49 -1.35 -15.55
C ILE A 8 4.61 -0.33 -14.43
N GLY A 9 3.49 -0.08 -13.78
CA GLY A 9 3.40 0.85 -12.67
C GLY A 9 3.66 0.20 -11.33
N ALA A 10 4.00 1.01 -10.32
CA ALA A 10 4.04 0.57 -8.95
C ALA A 10 3.44 1.60 -8.01
N PHE A 11 2.68 1.09 -7.05
CA PHE A 11 2.04 1.84 -5.97
C PHE A 11 2.42 1.22 -4.63
N PRO A 12 3.43 1.76 -3.94
CA PRO A 12 3.81 1.27 -2.62
C PRO A 12 2.93 1.85 -1.52
N GLY A 13 2.70 1.07 -0.48
CA GLY A 13 1.98 1.51 0.71
C GLY A 13 2.04 0.48 1.83
N LYS A 14 1.72 0.93 3.04
CA LYS A 14 1.62 0.05 4.21
C LYS A 14 0.26 -0.67 4.28
N PHE A 15 -0.81 0.00 3.88
CA PHE A 15 -2.18 -0.53 3.90
C PHE A 15 -2.60 -1.09 5.27
N LEU A 16 -2.43 -0.31 6.32
CA LEU A 16 -2.65 -0.72 7.70
C LEU A 16 -3.80 0.07 8.38
N PRO A 17 -5.08 -0.25 8.12
CA PRO A 17 -5.59 -1.22 7.14
C PRO A 17 -5.77 -0.63 5.74
N PRO A 18 -6.01 -1.47 4.71
CA PRO A 18 -6.47 -0.98 3.42
C PRO A 18 -7.88 -0.39 3.53
N HIS A 19 -8.12 0.73 2.84
CA HIS A 19 -9.38 1.46 2.87
C HIS A 19 -9.75 2.00 1.49
N ILE A 20 -10.99 2.47 1.33
CA ILE A 20 -11.52 2.90 0.04
C ILE A 20 -10.70 4.01 -0.63
N GLY A 21 -10.05 4.89 0.15
CA GLY A 21 -9.13 5.89 -0.39
C GLY A 21 -7.93 5.26 -1.11
N HIS A 22 -7.34 4.22 -0.54
CA HIS A 22 -6.29 3.44 -1.22
C HIS A 22 -6.82 2.78 -2.50
N ILE A 23 -8.00 2.16 -2.42
CA ILE A 23 -8.58 1.43 -3.55
C ILE A 23 -8.84 2.37 -4.74
N ASN A 24 -9.47 3.51 -4.50
CA ASN A 24 -9.76 4.48 -5.55
C ASN A 24 -8.48 4.96 -6.24
N THR A 25 -7.46 5.31 -5.46
CA THR A 25 -6.17 5.74 -6.01
C THR A 25 -5.49 4.62 -6.80
N ILE A 26 -5.50 3.39 -6.29
CA ILE A 26 -4.93 2.22 -6.98
C ILE A 26 -5.64 1.97 -8.31
N LEU A 27 -6.97 2.03 -8.33
CA LEU A 27 -7.75 1.84 -9.57
C LEU A 27 -7.46 2.94 -10.60
N ASP A 28 -7.30 4.19 -10.16
CA ASP A 28 -6.95 5.29 -11.07
C ASP A 28 -5.52 5.16 -11.60
N CYS A 29 -4.57 4.71 -10.79
CA CYS A 29 -3.22 4.38 -11.25
C CYS A 29 -3.22 3.20 -12.25
N ALA A 30 -4.04 2.17 -12.00
CA ALA A 30 -4.14 1.00 -12.85
C ALA A 30 -4.67 1.33 -14.26
N LYS A 31 -5.49 2.38 -14.42
CA LYS A 31 -5.95 2.87 -15.72
C LYS A 31 -4.83 3.50 -16.56
N LYS A 32 -3.73 3.92 -15.93
CA LYS A 32 -2.62 4.65 -16.57
C LYS A 32 -1.45 3.75 -16.97
N CYS A 33 -1.54 2.44 -16.70
CA CYS A 33 -0.49 1.47 -17.02
C CYS A 33 -1.07 0.13 -17.48
N ASP A 34 -0.25 -0.69 -18.12
CA ASP A 34 -0.66 -2.02 -18.59
C ASP A 34 -0.66 -3.06 -17.46
N GLU A 35 0.17 -2.86 -16.44
CA GLU A 35 0.24 -3.68 -15.23
C GLU A 35 0.59 -2.78 -14.04
N LEU A 36 -0.11 -2.93 -12.91
CA LEU A 36 0.18 -2.22 -11.68
C LEU A 36 0.59 -3.19 -10.58
N LEU A 37 1.75 -2.94 -10.00
CA LEU A 37 2.21 -3.63 -8.79
C LEU A 37 1.82 -2.82 -7.55
N VAL A 38 0.89 -3.33 -6.77
CA VAL A 38 0.57 -2.80 -5.44
C VAL A 38 1.56 -3.43 -4.47
N VAL A 39 2.52 -2.63 -4.01
CA VAL A 39 3.62 -3.11 -3.15
C VAL A 39 3.28 -2.84 -1.69
N VAL A 40 2.99 -3.91 -0.95
CA VAL A 40 2.84 -3.82 0.51
C VAL A 40 4.24 -3.76 1.11
N ALA A 41 4.72 -2.56 1.39
CA ALA A 41 5.99 -2.32 2.06
C ALA A 41 5.75 -2.24 3.56
N ASP A 42 6.35 -3.14 4.32
CA ASP A 42 6.06 -3.29 5.75
C ASP A 42 7.28 -3.63 6.59
N SER A 43 7.45 -2.87 7.67
CA SER A 43 8.22 -3.26 8.84
C SER A 43 7.24 -3.79 9.89
N GLU A 44 7.38 -5.05 10.27
CA GLU A 44 6.53 -5.66 11.30
C GLU A 44 6.66 -4.91 12.63
N GLN A 45 7.89 -4.57 13.01
CA GLN A 45 8.16 -3.82 14.23
C GLN A 45 7.41 -2.47 14.24
N ASN A 46 7.49 -1.72 13.14
CA ASN A 46 6.78 -0.45 13.04
C ASN A 46 5.25 -0.63 13.01
N SER A 47 4.75 -1.61 12.28
CA SER A 47 3.32 -1.89 12.20
C SER A 47 2.73 -2.33 13.53
N ARG A 48 3.46 -3.13 14.32
CA ARG A 48 3.08 -3.48 15.70
C ARG A 48 2.98 -2.22 16.58
N ALA A 49 4.00 -1.36 16.56
CA ALA A 49 4.01 -0.12 17.32
C ALA A 49 2.83 0.81 16.95
N LEU A 50 2.49 0.91 15.67
CA LEU A 50 1.35 1.71 15.20
C LEU A 50 0.00 1.15 15.67
N CYS A 51 -0.16 -0.17 15.68
CA CYS A 51 -1.37 -0.83 16.19
C CYS A 51 -1.48 -0.69 17.71
N GLU A 52 -0.38 -0.88 18.44
CA GLU A 52 -0.31 -0.71 19.89
C GLU A 52 -0.66 0.72 20.32
N LYS A 53 -0.06 1.73 19.65
CA LYS A 53 -0.37 3.15 19.89
C LYS A 53 -1.85 3.46 19.71
N ALA A 54 -2.52 2.80 18.77
CA ALA A 54 -3.95 2.96 18.50
C ALA A 54 -4.83 2.02 19.35
N ASN A 55 -4.24 1.24 20.24
CA ASN A 55 -4.93 0.24 21.07
C ASN A 55 -5.79 -0.73 20.23
N ILE A 56 -5.23 -1.23 19.13
CA ILE A 56 -5.84 -2.29 18.32
C ILE A 56 -4.90 -3.50 18.19
N PRO A 57 -5.45 -4.71 17.98
CA PRO A 57 -4.60 -5.87 17.69
C PRO A 57 -3.72 -5.65 16.47
N TYR A 58 -2.52 -6.22 16.51
CA TYR A 58 -1.62 -6.17 15.37
C TYR A 58 -2.26 -6.83 14.13
N ILE A 59 -2.15 -6.14 13.01
CA ILE A 59 -2.64 -6.59 11.70
C ILE A 59 -1.46 -7.00 10.83
N PRO A 60 -1.15 -8.32 10.71
CA PRO A 60 0.01 -8.81 9.94
C PRO A 60 -0.03 -8.41 8.47
N ALA A 61 1.14 -8.20 7.85
CA ALA A 61 1.24 -7.93 6.42
C ALA A 61 0.57 -9.03 5.58
N LYS A 62 0.73 -10.29 5.96
CA LYS A 62 0.09 -11.44 5.29
C LYS A 62 -1.44 -11.29 5.20
N LEU A 63 -2.07 -10.77 6.24
CA LEU A 63 -3.52 -10.57 6.27
C LEU A 63 -3.94 -9.41 5.35
N ARG A 64 -3.21 -8.31 5.37
CA ARG A 64 -3.44 -7.14 4.49
C ARG A 64 -3.28 -7.52 3.02
N ILE A 65 -2.25 -8.30 2.69
CA ILE A 65 -2.02 -8.85 1.36
C ILE A 65 -3.19 -9.75 0.93
N LYS A 66 -3.68 -10.63 1.82
CA LYS A 66 -4.83 -11.49 1.54
C LYS A 66 -6.06 -10.66 1.19
N TRP A 67 -6.36 -9.61 1.94
CA TRP A 67 -7.48 -8.72 1.67
C TRP A 67 -7.34 -7.99 0.34
N LEU A 68 -6.18 -7.41 0.07
CA LEU A 68 -5.93 -6.72 -1.21
C LEU A 68 -6.02 -7.66 -2.41
N LYS A 69 -5.47 -8.88 -2.31
CA LYS A 69 -5.58 -9.89 -3.37
C LYS A 69 -7.03 -10.32 -3.61
N ALA A 70 -7.83 -10.48 -2.55
CA ALA A 70 -9.24 -10.80 -2.66
C ALA A 70 -10.03 -9.65 -3.30
N HIS A 71 -9.73 -8.41 -2.90
CA HIS A 71 -10.37 -7.22 -3.45
C HIS A 71 -10.12 -7.07 -4.95
N PHE A 72 -8.86 -7.24 -5.38
CA PHE A 72 -8.46 -7.07 -6.78
C PHE A 72 -8.53 -8.35 -7.62
N LYS A 73 -9.16 -9.42 -7.14
CA LYS A 73 -9.20 -10.72 -7.82
C LYS A 73 -9.70 -10.67 -9.29
N ASN A 74 -10.57 -9.70 -9.58
CA ASN A 74 -11.14 -9.51 -10.92
C ASN A 74 -10.37 -8.47 -11.76
N GLN A 75 -9.36 -7.81 -11.19
CA GLN A 75 -8.51 -6.82 -11.87
C GLN A 75 -7.25 -7.51 -12.40
N LYS A 76 -7.30 -7.97 -13.65
CA LYS A 76 -6.22 -8.77 -14.26
C LYS A 76 -4.88 -8.04 -14.35
N ASN A 77 -4.91 -6.71 -14.40
CA ASN A 77 -3.72 -5.87 -14.50
C ASN A 77 -3.16 -5.40 -13.15
N ILE A 78 -3.78 -5.79 -12.02
CA ILE A 78 -3.28 -5.45 -10.68
C ILE A 78 -2.67 -6.69 -10.02
N LYS A 79 -1.44 -6.55 -9.51
CA LYS A 79 -0.73 -7.59 -8.76
C LYS A 79 -0.27 -7.06 -7.42
N VAL A 80 -0.48 -7.83 -6.37
CA VAL A 80 -0.04 -7.48 -5.01
C VAL A 80 1.28 -8.18 -4.71
N VAL A 81 2.29 -7.38 -4.34
CA VAL A 81 3.67 -7.80 -4.04
C VAL A 81 4.00 -7.40 -2.60
N TYR A 82 4.82 -8.21 -1.92
CA TYR A 82 5.28 -7.91 -0.57
C TYR A 82 6.74 -7.46 -0.56
N MET A 83 7.03 -6.44 0.21
CA MET A 83 8.37 -5.97 0.51
C MET A 83 8.55 -5.92 2.03
N ASP A 84 9.46 -6.76 2.53
CA ASP A 84 9.81 -6.86 3.94
C ASP A 84 10.90 -5.82 4.27
N GLU A 85 10.50 -4.72 4.91
CA GLU A 85 11.42 -3.62 5.25
C GLU A 85 12.31 -3.97 6.44
N ASP A 86 11.96 -4.93 7.28
CA ASP A 86 12.81 -5.36 8.41
C ASP A 86 14.09 -6.05 7.92
N LYS A 87 14.10 -6.60 6.70
CA LYS A 87 15.29 -7.16 6.04
C LYS A 87 16.29 -6.11 5.56
N LEU A 88 15.95 -4.82 5.64
CA LEU A 88 16.84 -3.73 5.24
C LEU A 88 17.78 -3.28 6.36
N GLY A 89 17.70 -3.90 7.54
CA GLY A 89 18.58 -3.69 8.68
C GLY A 89 18.15 -2.59 9.63
N VAL A 90 17.68 -1.46 9.14
CA VAL A 90 17.21 -0.33 9.93
C VAL A 90 15.88 0.20 9.39
N PHE A 91 15.01 0.65 10.29
CA PHE A 91 13.74 1.28 9.88
C PHE A 91 13.64 2.70 10.49
N PRO A 92 13.29 3.73 9.69
CA PRO A 92 13.18 3.68 8.22
C PRO A 92 14.56 3.48 7.56
N ALA A 93 14.60 2.65 6.51
CA ALA A 93 15.82 2.45 5.75
C ALA A 93 16.19 3.71 4.95
N PRO A 94 17.50 4.00 4.73
CA PRO A 94 17.92 5.02 3.79
C PRO A 94 17.28 4.77 2.42
N MET A 95 16.89 5.85 1.71
CA MET A 95 16.14 5.73 0.46
C MET A 95 16.88 4.97 -0.63
N GLU A 96 18.21 5.05 -0.65
CA GLU A 96 19.06 4.25 -1.56
C GLU A 96 18.88 2.74 -1.29
N VAL A 97 18.93 2.32 -0.03
CA VAL A 97 18.77 0.91 0.37
C VAL A 97 17.35 0.45 0.04
N TRP A 98 16.35 1.28 0.37
CA TRP A 98 14.94 0.99 0.08
C TRP A 98 14.67 0.85 -1.41
N SER A 99 15.17 1.79 -2.23
CA SER A 99 14.95 1.78 -3.68
C SER A 99 15.61 0.58 -4.36
N ASN A 100 16.81 0.19 -3.93
CA ASN A 100 17.48 -1.00 -4.44
C ASN A 100 16.71 -2.29 -4.11
N ALA A 101 16.23 -2.42 -2.88
CA ALA A 101 15.38 -3.54 -2.47
C ALA A 101 14.05 -3.56 -3.26
N PHE A 102 13.42 -2.41 -3.43
CA PHE A 102 12.20 -2.25 -4.22
C PHE A 102 12.41 -2.70 -5.67
N LYS A 103 13.49 -2.24 -6.33
CA LYS A 103 13.84 -2.67 -7.70
C LYS A 103 14.02 -4.18 -7.78
N LYS A 104 14.69 -4.77 -6.80
CA LYS A 104 14.92 -6.22 -6.74
C LYS A 104 13.60 -7.00 -6.62
N ILE A 105 12.71 -6.63 -5.69
CA ILE A 105 11.44 -7.35 -5.49
C ILE A 105 10.46 -7.18 -6.66
N THR A 106 10.56 -6.09 -7.37
CA THR A 106 9.80 -5.82 -8.60
C THR A 106 10.49 -6.36 -9.85
N LYS A 107 11.62 -7.07 -9.69
CA LYS A 107 12.43 -7.66 -10.78
C LYS A 107 12.86 -6.63 -11.83
N HIS A 108 13.13 -5.40 -11.41
CA HIS A 108 13.53 -4.28 -12.27
C HIS A 108 12.56 -4.00 -13.44
N ARG A 109 11.27 -4.34 -13.29
CA ARG A 109 10.28 -4.21 -14.37
C ARG A 109 9.50 -2.91 -14.34
N VAL A 110 9.52 -2.20 -13.21
CA VAL A 110 8.75 -0.96 -13.02
C VAL A 110 9.39 0.16 -13.85
N ASN A 111 8.57 0.82 -14.65
CA ASN A 111 8.95 2.01 -15.42
C ASN A 111 8.01 3.20 -15.21
N VAL A 112 6.99 3.05 -14.34
CA VAL A 112 6.12 4.14 -13.90
C VAL A 112 6.00 4.10 -12.38
N LYS A 113 6.32 5.21 -11.72
CA LYS A 113 6.17 5.36 -10.27
C LYS A 113 4.99 6.28 -9.96
N PHE A 114 4.02 5.74 -9.24
CA PHE A 114 2.90 6.51 -8.74
C PHE A 114 3.16 6.91 -7.28
N ALA A 115 3.19 8.20 -7.02
CA ALA A 115 3.34 8.73 -5.67
C ALA A 115 2.72 10.13 -5.55
N ASP A 116 2.62 10.60 -4.32
CA ASP A 116 2.26 11.98 -4.00
C ASP A 116 3.37 12.94 -4.48
N GLU A 117 3.01 14.18 -4.81
CA GLU A 117 3.95 15.18 -5.31
C GLU A 117 5.12 15.43 -4.34
N THR A 118 4.91 15.27 -3.05
CA THR A 118 5.98 15.42 -2.05
C THR A 118 7.14 14.43 -2.22
N TYR A 119 6.89 13.31 -2.93
CA TYR A 119 7.91 12.30 -3.23
C TYR A 119 8.59 12.48 -4.60
N ARG A 120 8.28 13.54 -5.36
CA ARG A 120 8.85 13.75 -6.71
C ARG A 120 10.37 13.71 -6.71
N THR A 121 11.00 14.57 -5.91
CA THR A 121 12.47 14.67 -5.88
C THR A 121 13.13 13.34 -5.50
N LEU A 122 12.57 12.61 -4.51
CA LEU A 122 13.09 11.29 -4.13
C LEU A 122 12.94 10.26 -5.25
N ASN A 123 11.81 10.28 -5.97
CA ASN A 123 11.60 9.38 -7.09
C ASN A 123 12.53 9.69 -8.26
N GLU A 124 12.69 10.95 -8.61
CA GLU A 124 13.60 11.36 -9.69
C GLU A 124 15.07 11.01 -9.39
N LEU A 125 15.47 11.11 -8.10
CA LEU A 125 16.83 10.77 -7.69
C LEU A 125 17.08 9.24 -7.67
N HIS A 126 16.14 8.46 -7.14
CA HIS A 126 16.36 7.04 -6.88
C HIS A 126 15.75 6.10 -7.94
N PHE A 127 14.87 6.64 -8.79
CA PHE A 127 14.23 5.92 -9.89
C PHE A 127 14.29 6.73 -11.20
N PRO A 128 15.51 7.18 -11.62
CA PRO A 128 15.64 8.03 -12.82
C PRO A 128 15.18 7.34 -14.11
N GLU A 129 15.09 5.99 -14.07
CA GLU A 129 14.59 5.18 -15.17
C GLU A 129 13.07 5.14 -15.28
N CYS A 130 12.35 5.66 -14.27
CA CYS A 130 10.89 5.60 -14.21
C CYS A 130 10.25 6.95 -14.56
N GLU A 131 9.14 6.90 -15.31
CA GLU A 131 8.22 8.01 -15.38
C GLU A 131 7.58 8.24 -14.00
N PHE A 132 7.64 9.46 -13.48
CA PHE A 132 6.94 9.82 -12.25
C PHE A 132 5.54 10.34 -12.58
N VAL A 133 4.52 9.72 -12.01
CA VAL A 133 3.13 10.15 -12.16
C VAL A 133 2.56 10.48 -10.79
N CYS A 134 2.28 11.77 -10.59
CA CYS A 134 1.60 12.23 -9.39
C CYS A 134 0.13 11.76 -9.40
N PHE A 135 -0.35 11.30 -8.26
CA PHE A 135 -1.78 11.11 -8.03
C PHE A 135 -2.29 12.12 -7.01
N ASP A 136 -3.52 12.56 -7.20
CA ASP A 136 -4.18 13.43 -6.25
C ASP A 136 -4.73 12.60 -5.07
N ARG A 137 -4.36 13.01 -3.87
CA ARG A 137 -4.89 12.39 -2.65
C ARG A 137 -6.26 12.93 -2.34
N GLN A 138 -7.24 12.80 -2.97
CA GLN A 138 -8.24 13.01 -2.83
C GLN A 138 -9.37 13.34 -2.50
N VAL A 139 -10.26 13.10 -2.96
CA VAL A 139 -11.73 13.25 -2.87
C VAL A 139 -12.31 12.64 -1.57
N ILE A 140 -11.68 11.68 -0.95
CA ILE A 140 -12.13 11.04 0.31
C ILE A 140 -11.11 11.34 1.40
N ASN A 141 -11.52 12.16 2.38
CA ASN A 141 -10.66 12.48 3.52
C ASN A 141 -10.65 11.31 4.52
N ILE A 142 -9.89 10.26 4.20
CA ILE A 142 -9.69 9.10 5.05
C ILE A 142 -8.22 8.67 5.02
N SER A 143 -7.70 8.24 6.16
CA SER A 143 -6.38 7.65 6.30
C SER A 143 -6.42 6.39 7.15
N ALA A 144 -5.43 5.52 6.96
CA ALA A 144 -5.30 4.33 7.80
C ALA A 144 -5.06 4.69 9.29
N THR A 145 -4.43 5.82 9.57
CA THR A 145 -4.27 6.35 10.94
C THR A 145 -5.63 6.67 11.56
N MET A 146 -6.49 7.42 10.87
CA MET A 146 -7.84 7.72 11.35
C MET A 146 -8.63 6.45 11.67
N ILE A 147 -8.53 5.44 10.81
CA ILE A 147 -9.23 4.15 11.02
C ILE A 147 -8.66 3.43 12.24
N ARG A 148 -7.33 3.38 12.42
CA ARG A 148 -6.74 2.74 13.60
C ARG A 148 -7.13 3.43 14.89
N GLU A 149 -7.16 4.75 14.90
CA GLU A 149 -7.53 5.55 16.09
C GLU A 149 -9.01 5.46 16.44
N ASN A 150 -9.89 5.34 15.44
CA ASN A 150 -11.32 5.17 15.67
C ASN A 150 -11.97 4.24 14.63
N PRO A 151 -11.75 2.92 14.75
CA PRO A 151 -12.23 1.95 13.78
C PRO A 151 -13.76 1.82 13.74
N GLU A 152 -14.47 2.16 14.81
CA GLU A 152 -15.93 2.16 14.83
C GLU A 152 -16.50 3.30 13.99
N LYS A 153 -15.98 4.50 14.17
CA LYS A 153 -16.40 5.70 13.40
C LYS A 153 -16.14 5.56 11.90
N TYR A 154 -15.01 4.96 11.54
CA TYR A 154 -14.55 4.85 10.16
C TYR A 154 -14.71 3.46 9.56
N PHE A 155 -15.57 2.62 10.15
CA PHE A 155 -15.77 1.23 9.74
C PHE A 155 -16.14 1.08 8.26
N ASP A 156 -17.04 1.93 7.75
CA ASP A 156 -17.54 1.86 6.38
C ASP A 156 -16.47 2.25 5.33
N PHE A 157 -15.37 2.87 5.75
CA PHE A 157 -14.24 3.17 4.89
C PHE A 157 -13.27 2.00 4.72
N ILE A 158 -13.34 0.99 5.59
CA ILE A 158 -12.54 -0.23 5.51
C ILE A 158 -13.05 -1.07 4.34
N ILE A 159 -12.13 -1.64 3.55
CA ILE A 159 -12.55 -2.52 2.44
C ILE A 159 -13.34 -3.73 2.96
N ALA A 160 -14.33 -4.19 2.18
CA ALA A 160 -15.26 -5.24 2.58
C ALA A 160 -14.55 -6.52 3.08
N GLU A 161 -13.44 -6.88 2.46
CA GLU A 161 -12.65 -8.07 2.81
C GLU A 161 -12.00 -7.98 4.20
N ALA A 162 -11.76 -6.77 4.70
CA ALA A 162 -11.18 -6.53 6.02
C ALA A 162 -12.24 -6.29 7.11
N GLN A 163 -13.46 -5.86 6.75
CA GLN A 163 -14.52 -5.55 7.70
C GLN A 163 -14.84 -6.68 8.71
N PRO A 164 -14.88 -7.98 8.32
CA PRO A 164 -15.15 -9.06 9.30
C PRO A 164 -14.11 -9.11 10.43
N TYR A 165 -12.85 -8.81 10.14
CA TYR A 165 -11.80 -8.73 11.16
C TYR A 165 -12.06 -7.61 12.16
N PHE A 166 -12.38 -6.42 11.66
CA PHE A 166 -12.66 -5.25 12.48
C PHE A 166 -13.97 -5.40 13.27
N LYS A 167 -14.99 -5.97 12.66
CA LYS A 167 -16.25 -6.29 13.37
C LYS A 167 -16.01 -7.20 14.58
N LYS A 168 -15.28 -8.31 14.39
CA LYS A 168 -14.93 -9.22 15.49
C LYS A 168 -14.13 -8.53 16.60
N MET A 169 -13.21 -7.63 16.22
CA MET A 169 -12.43 -6.84 17.17
C MET A 169 -13.33 -5.88 17.99
N LEU A 170 -14.25 -5.18 17.32
CA LEU A 170 -15.17 -4.23 17.97
C LEU A 170 -16.18 -4.94 18.87
N ASP A 171 -16.69 -6.09 18.44
CA ASP A 171 -17.64 -6.89 19.24
C ASP A 171 -16.99 -7.38 20.55
N LYS A 172 -15.71 -7.75 20.53
CA LYS A 172 -14.97 -8.12 21.75
C LYS A 172 -14.84 -6.96 22.74
N ARG A 173 -14.61 -5.72 22.22
CA ARG A 173 -14.51 -4.52 23.07
C ARG A 173 -15.82 -4.15 23.78
N LYS A 174 -16.96 -4.57 23.25
CA LYS A 174 -18.29 -4.31 23.83
C LYS A 174 -18.69 -5.35 24.88
N GLY A 175 -17.99 -6.49 24.92
CA GLY A 175 -18.26 -7.59 25.85
C GLY A 175 -17.36 -7.59 27.09
N ASP A 176 -16.33 -6.76 27.12
CA ASP A 176 -15.45 -6.50 28.26
C ASP A 176 -15.90 -5.22 29.00
#